data_67396070a5790e3a0776fe259151db7f
#
_entry.id   67396070a5790e3a0776fe259151db7f
#
_cell.length_a   1.000
_cell.length_b   1.000
_cell.length_c   1.000
_cell.angle_alpha   90.00
_cell.angle_beta   90.00
_cell.angle_gamma   90.00
#
_symmetry.space_group_name_H-M   'P 1'
#
loop_
_entity.id
_entity.type
_entity.pdbx_description
1 polymer ?
#
loop_
_entity_poly.entity_id
_entity_poly.type
_entity_poly.pdbx_seq_one_letter_code
_entity_poly.pdbx_strand_id
1 'polypeptide(L)'
;MIKIHPDFLNEQEYINEAYSILERAHDEAKKLHKMVESGRGGTHQARFEKDVISDQVNKRLSQLEIGDASLVFGRIDQKNEEHENETFYIGRIAVWNEKQDPITVDWRAPISESFYRATGRHDMGLTRRRHFASRGKKLLGIEDEFFGDDIIDDSATPYFKGRMTLATTMDQARTGRLGDIIATIQGEQD
;
A
#
# COMPACT_ATOMS: atom_id res chain seq x y z
N MET A 1 -9.75 28.34 1.54
CA MET A 1 -8.87 27.69 0.55
C MET A 1 -8.34 26.43 1.18
N ILE A 2 -8.65 25.27 0.64
CA ILE A 2 -8.12 23.98 1.12
C ILE A 2 -6.66 23.97 0.68
N LYS A 3 -5.72 24.00 1.62
CA LYS A 3 -4.30 23.86 1.29
C LYS A 3 -4.04 22.41 0.87
N ILE A 4 -3.64 22.22 -0.37
CA ILE A 4 -3.21 20.91 -0.87
C ILE A 4 -1.83 20.62 -0.28
N HIS A 5 -1.58 19.38 0.15
CA HIS A 5 -0.30 18.96 0.70
C HIS A 5 0.82 19.17 -0.35
N PRO A 6 2.02 19.67 0.03
CA PRO A 6 3.09 19.98 -0.92
C PRO A 6 3.52 18.75 -1.75
N ASP A 7 3.55 17.57 -1.13
CA ASP A 7 3.95 16.33 -1.81
C ASP A 7 2.80 15.65 -2.59
N PHE A 8 1.62 16.26 -2.64
CA PHE A 8 0.42 15.61 -3.20
C PHE A 8 0.62 15.10 -4.63
N LEU A 9 1.25 15.88 -5.48
CA LEU A 9 1.48 15.50 -6.88
C LEU A 9 2.48 14.34 -6.99
N ASN A 10 3.58 14.40 -6.23
CA ASN A 10 4.60 13.36 -6.23
C ASN A 10 4.03 12.02 -5.73
N GLU A 11 3.22 12.06 -4.66
CA GLU A 11 2.57 10.86 -4.12
C GLU A 11 1.52 10.32 -5.08
N GLN A 12 0.77 11.19 -5.77
CA GLN A 12 -0.17 10.73 -6.79
C GLN A 12 0.54 10.06 -7.98
N GLU A 13 1.68 10.59 -8.41
CA GLU A 13 2.51 9.98 -9.47
C GLU A 13 3.02 8.61 -9.05
N TYR A 14 3.52 8.49 -7.82
CA TYR A 14 3.97 7.21 -7.27
C TYR A 14 2.85 6.17 -7.21
N ILE A 15 1.68 6.56 -6.74
CA ILE A 15 0.49 5.70 -6.71
C ILE A 15 0.13 5.24 -8.12
N ASN A 16 0.16 6.14 -9.12
CA ASN A 16 -0.12 5.79 -10.50
C ASN A 16 0.88 4.78 -11.06
N GLU A 17 2.16 4.93 -10.75
CA GLU A 17 3.21 3.98 -11.11
C GLU A 17 2.96 2.60 -10.49
N ALA A 18 2.68 2.55 -9.18
CA ALA A 18 2.37 1.31 -8.48
C ALA A 18 1.20 0.55 -9.13
N TYR A 19 0.13 1.27 -9.50
CA TYR A 19 -0.99 0.67 -10.21
C TYR A 19 -0.62 0.20 -11.61
N SER A 20 0.21 0.94 -12.34
CA SER A 20 0.67 0.53 -13.67
C SER A 20 1.45 -0.78 -13.64
N ILE A 21 2.28 -0.96 -12.61
CA ILE A 21 3.04 -2.20 -12.39
C ILE A 21 2.10 -3.35 -12.02
N LEU A 22 1.14 -3.10 -11.13
CA LEU A 22 0.12 -4.08 -10.75
C LEU A 22 -0.70 -4.54 -11.96
N GLU A 23 -1.14 -3.63 -12.82
CA GLU A 23 -1.91 -3.93 -14.03
C GLU A 23 -1.10 -4.80 -15.00
N ARG A 24 0.18 -4.48 -15.20
CA ARG A 24 1.07 -5.30 -16.03
C ARG A 24 1.22 -6.71 -15.46
N ALA A 25 1.48 -6.84 -14.16
CA ALA A 25 1.60 -8.14 -13.50
C ALA A 25 0.31 -8.98 -13.62
N HIS A 26 -0.86 -8.32 -13.51
CA HIS A 26 -2.15 -8.98 -13.69
C HIS A 26 -2.38 -9.45 -15.15
N ASP A 27 -2.02 -8.63 -16.14
CA ASP A 27 -2.13 -9.00 -17.55
C ASP A 27 -1.19 -10.15 -17.92
N GLU A 28 0.01 -10.17 -17.39
CA GLU A 28 0.96 -11.27 -17.55
C GLU A 28 0.42 -12.58 -16.95
N ALA A 29 -0.12 -12.50 -15.72
CA ALA A 29 -0.75 -13.65 -15.09
C ALA A 29 -1.96 -14.16 -15.89
N LYS A 30 -2.79 -13.27 -16.45
CA LYS A 30 -3.90 -13.64 -17.35
C LYS A 30 -3.43 -14.30 -18.63
N LYS A 31 -2.36 -13.82 -19.25
CA LYS A 31 -1.78 -14.45 -20.44
C LYS A 31 -1.29 -15.86 -20.13
N LEU A 32 -0.57 -16.02 -19.01
CA LEU A 32 -0.09 -17.31 -18.55
C LEU A 32 -1.25 -18.28 -18.28
N HIS A 33 -2.30 -17.83 -17.63
CA HIS A 33 -3.50 -18.61 -17.37
C HIS A 33 -4.12 -19.17 -18.67
N LYS A 34 -4.32 -18.29 -19.68
CA LYS A 34 -4.82 -18.70 -21.00
C LYS A 34 -3.91 -19.69 -21.70
N MET A 35 -2.59 -19.54 -21.60
CA MET A 35 -1.63 -20.49 -22.19
C MET A 35 -1.73 -21.88 -21.53
N VAL A 36 -1.84 -21.91 -20.20
CA VAL A 36 -1.99 -23.15 -19.44
C VAL A 36 -3.31 -23.84 -19.78
N GLU A 37 -4.42 -23.11 -19.87
CA GLU A 37 -5.72 -23.67 -20.25
C GLU A 37 -5.74 -24.21 -21.69
N SER A 38 -5.13 -23.50 -22.63
CA SER A 38 -5.13 -23.87 -24.06
C SER A 38 -4.24 -25.07 -24.39
N GLY A 39 -3.33 -25.46 -23.52
CA GLY A 39 -2.46 -26.63 -23.68
C GLY A 39 -3.28 -27.90 -23.82
N ARG A 40 -3.27 -28.50 -25.03
CA ARG A 40 -4.01 -29.72 -25.37
C ARG A 40 -3.19 -30.95 -25.05
N GLY A 41 -3.80 -31.88 -24.30
CA GLY A 41 -3.46 -33.29 -24.26
C GLY A 41 -2.05 -33.65 -23.77
N GLY A 42 -1.96 -34.55 -22.86
CA GLY A 42 -0.71 -35.07 -22.34
C GLY A 42 -0.93 -36.36 -21.60
N THR A 43 0.14 -37.04 -21.22
CA THR A 43 0.14 -38.14 -20.29
C THR A 43 -0.55 -37.76 -18.97
N HIS A 44 -0.90 -38.74 -18.16
CA HIS A 44 -1.50 -38.48 -16.83
C HIS A 44 -0.62 -37.54 -15.98
N GLN A 45 0.69 -37.69 -16.09
CA GLN A 45 1.66 -36.81 -15.39
C GLN A 45 1.61 -35.37 -15.92
N ALA A 46 1.54 -35.17 -17.23
CA ALA A 46 1.44 -33.84 -17.82
C ALA A 46 0.12 -33.10 -17.44
N ARG A 47 -0.96 -33.84 -17.20
CA ARG A 47 -2.23 -33.28 -16.69
C ARG A 47 -2.09 -32.82 -15.26
N PHE A 48 -1.46 -33.62 -14.40
CA PHE A 48 -1.21 -33.26 -13.02
C PHE A 48 -0.33 -32.00 -12.91
N GLU A 49 0.76 -31.94 -13.68
CA GLU A 49 1.63 -30.73 -13.72
C GLU A 49 0.86 -29.50 -14.20
N LYS A 50 0.00 -29.66 -15.21
CA LYS A 50 -0.87 -28.58 -15.68
C LYS A 50 -1.83 -28.08 -14.60
N ASP A 51 -2.46 -28.98 -13.86
CA ASP A 51 -3.40 -28.63 -12.79
C ASP A 51 -2.69 -27.84 -11.68
N VAL A 52 -1.49 -28.27 -11.27
CA VAL A 52 -0.66 -27.55 -10.27
C VAL A 52 -0.30 -26.14 -10.75
N ILE A 53 0.13 -25.99 -12.01
CA ILE A 53 0.47 -24.68 -12.58
C ILE A 53 -0.78 -23.81 -12.66
N SER A 54 -1.92 -24.37 -13.10
CA SER A 54 -3.19 -23.65 -13.18
C SER A 54 -3.62 -23.11 -11.81
N ASP A 55 -3.53 -23.93 -10.76
CA ASP A 55 -3.86 -23.52 -9.39
C ASP A 55 -2.95 -22.39 -8.89
N GLN A 56 -1.64 -22.46 -9.18
CA GLN A 56 -0.70 -21.40 -8.81
C GLN A 56 -1.01 -20.08 -9.53
N VAL A 57 -1.34 -20.14 -10.83
CA VAL A 57 -1.69 -18.95 -11.62
C VAL A 57 -3.00 -18.36 -11.16
N ASN A 58 -4.01 -19.19 -10.85
CA ASN A 58 -5.29 -18.74 -10.31
C ASN A 58 -5.11 -18.06 -8.94
N LYS A 59 -4.30 -18.65 -8.08
CA LYS A 59 -3.95 -18.04 -6.79
C LYS A 59 -3.26 -16.69 -6.97
N ARG A 60 -2.34 -16.60 -7.94
CA ARG A 60 -1.66 -15.33 -8.25
C ARG A 60 -2.64 -14.29 -8.77
N LEU A 61 -3.54 -14.64 -9.68
CA LEU A 61 -4.59 -13.74 -10.18
C LEU A 61 -5.46 -13.20 -9.03
N SER A 62 -5.95 -14.09 -8.17
CA SER A 62 -6.77 -13.69 -7.02
C SER A 62 -6.02 -12.76 -6.06
N GLN A 63 -4.72 -12.95 -5.88
CA GLN A 63 -3.88 -12.06 -5.07
C GLN A 63 -3.70 -10.66 -5.68
N LEU A 64 -3.71 -10.56 -7.02
CA LEU A 64 -3.55 -9.29 -7.74
C LEU A 64 -4.88 -8.53 -7.88
N GLU A 65 -6.01 -9.16 -7.61
CA GLU A 65 -7.33 -8.52 -7.66
C GLU A 65 -7.63 -7.76 -6.36
N ILE A 66 -7.43 -6.45 -6.39
CA ILE A 66 -7.76 -5.57 -5.24
C ILE A 66 -9.14 -4.92 -5.36
N GLY A 67 -9.86 -5.15 -6.47
CA GLY A 67 -11.18 -4.56 -6.73
C GLY A 67 -11.15 -3.04 -6.69
N ASP A 68 -12.17 -2.45 -6.04
CA ASP A 68 -12.28 -1.00 -5.86
C ASP A 68 -11.43 -0.44 -4.71
N ALA A 69 -10.70 -1.31 -4.00
CA ALA A 69 -9.89 -0.90 -2.87
C ALA A 69 -8.64 -0.15 -3.33
N SER A 70 -8.14 0.76 -2.51
CA SER A 70 -6.88 1.44 -2.79
C SER A 70 -5.70 0.49 -2.58
N LEU A 71 -4.76 0.46 -3.54
CA LEU A 71 -3.55 -0.35 -3.46
C LEU A 71 -2.65 0.11 -2.32
N VAL A 72 -2.36 1.40 -2.27
CA VAL A 72 -1.48 2.04 -1.29
C VAL A 72 -2.33 2.88 -0.33
N PHE A 73 -2.10 2.73 0.97
CA PHE A 73 -2.84 3.50 1.98
C PHE A 73 -1.94 4.16 3.02
N GLY A 74 -0.63 3.88 2.97
CA GLY A 74 0.32 4.49 3.87
C GLY A 74 1.75 4.51 3.34
N ARG A 75 2.59 5.26 4.05
CA ARG A 75 4.02 5.33 3.84
C ARG A 75 4.70 5.50 5.18
N ILE A 76 5.82 4.84 5.37
CA ILE A 76 6.71 5.04 6.50
C ILE A 76 8.07 5.50 6.00
N ASP A 77 8.65 6.45 6.71
CA ASP A 77 10.04 6.85 6.57
C ASP A 77 10.73 6.52 7.90
N GLN A 78 11.85 5.82 7.81
CA GLN A 78 12.64 5.38 8.95
C GLN A 78 14.12 5.56 8.67
N LYS A 79 14.94 5.53 9.73
CA LYS A 79 16.40 5.47 9.61
C LYS A 79 16.83 4.01 9.71
N ASN A 80 17.68 3.57 8.77
CA ASN A 80 18.31 2.26 8.86
C ASN A 80 19.46 2.27 9.90
N GLU A 81 20.12 1.13 10.08
CA GLU A 81 21.25 1.01 11.01
C GLU A 81 22.42 1.94 10.67
N GLU A 82 22.56 2.34 9.40
CA GLU A 82 23.57 3.27 8.91
C GLU A 82 23.12 4.74 8.98
N HIS A 83 21.96 5.02 9.60
CA HIS A 83 21.33 6.34 9.73
C HIS A 83 20.88 6.95 8.40
N GLU A 84 20.79 6.17 7.33
CA GLU A 84 20.20 6.58 6.07
C GLU A 84 18.68 6.50 6.12
N ASN A 85 18.03 7.40 5.40
CA ASN A 85 16.57 7.41 5.32
C ASN A 85 16.08 6.34 4.34
N GLU A 86 15.25 5.44 4.84
CA GLU A 86 14.53 4.46 4.04
C GLU A 86 13.03 4.78 4.02
N THR A 87 12.42 4.56 2.87
CA THR A 87 10.99 4.82 2.64
C THR A 87 10.30 3.56 2.15
N PHE A 88 9.19 3.21 2.80
CA PHE A 88 8.36 2.08 2.38
C PHE A 88 6.91 2.51 2.22
N TYR A 89 6.31 2.14 1.08
CA TYR A 89 4.90 2.35 0.83
C TYR A 89 4.12 1.11 1.25
N ILE A 90 3.16 1.29 2.15
CA ILE A 90 2.36 0.23 2.73
C ILE A 90 1.09 0.06 1.90
N GLY A 91 0.88 -1.15 1.42
CA GLY A 91 -0.23 -1.48 0.55
C GLY A 91 -0.93 -2.79 0.93
N ARG A 92 -2.02 -3.07 0.24
CA ARG A 92 -2.79 -4.31 0.43
C ARG A 92 -2.06 -5.55 -0.02
N ILE A 93 -1.20 -5.39 -1.01
CA ILE A 93 -0.35 -6.45 -1.56
C ILE A 93 1.04 -5.90 -1.85
N ALA A 94 2.02 -6.78 -1.86
CA ALA A 94 3.36 -6.44 -2.32
C ALA A 94 3.39 -6.38 -3.86
N VAL A 95 3.95 -5.29 -4.37
CA VAL A 95 4.20 -5.07 -5.80
C VAL A 95 5.68 -4.80 -6.00
N TRP A 96 6.28 -5.44 -6.99
CA TRP A 96 7.70 -5.37 -7.30
C TRP A 96 7.90 -4.87 -8.73
N ASN A 97 8.91 -4.03 -8.93
CA ASN A 97 9.28 -3.63 -10.27
C ASN A 97 10.10 -4.73 -10.98
N GLU A 98 10.49 -4.48 -12.23
CA GLU A 98 11.29 -5.40 -13.05
C GLU A 98 12.68 -5.68 -12.45
N LYS A 99 13.20 -4.76 -11.61
CA LYS A 99 14.48 -4.90 -10.92
C LYS A 99 14.39 -5.62 -9.58
N GLN A 100 13.21 -6.11 -9.23
CA GLN A 100 12.90 -6.72 -7.93
C GLN A 100 12.97 -5.73 -6.76
N ASP A 101 12.84 -4.42 -7.00
CA ASP A 101 12.68 -3.46 -5.92
C ASP A 101 11.21 -3.42 -5.48
N PRO A 102 10.92 -3.37 -4.16
CA PRO A 102 9.57 -3.28 -3.66
C PRO A 102 8.97 -1.90 -3.92
N ILE A 103 7.93 -1.83 -4.72
CA ILE A 103 7.15 -0.61 -4.94
C ILE A 103 6.12 -0.44 -3.83
N THR A 104 5.46 -1.53 -3.44
CA THR A 104 4.61 -1.56 -2.26
C THR A 104 4.94 -2.77 -1.41
N VAL A 105 4.89 -2.60 -0.10
CA VAL A 105 5.06 -3.65 0.88
C VAL A 105 3.68 -4.07 1.37
N ASP A 106 3.47 -5.38 1.48
CA ASP A 106 2.22 -5.93 2.03
C ASP A 106 2.06 -5.48 3.49
N TRP A 107 0.88 -5.04 3.86
CA TRP A 107 0.57 -4.57 5.21
C TRP A 107 0.82 -5.61 6.31
N ARG A 108 0.81 -6.91 5.96
CA ARG A 108 1.11 -8.03 6.86
C ARG A 108 2.61 -8.31 7.04
N ALA A 109 3.46 -7.65 6.27
CA ALA A 109 4.90 -7.83 6.39
C ALA A 109 5.42 -7.25 7.71
N PRO A 110 6.45 -7.85 8.33
CA PRO A 110 6.98 -7.37 9.62
C PRO A 110 7.38 -5.89 9.60
N ILE A 111 7.93 -5.38 8.49
CA ILE A 111 8.31 -3.97 8.34
C ILE A 111 7.09 -3.03 8.45
N SER A 112 5.91 -3.50 8.08
CA SER A 112 4.68 -2.71 8.16
C SER A 112 4.14 -2.58 9.59
N GLU A 113 4.65 -3.35 10.56
CA GLU A 113 4.21 -3.31 11.95
C GLU A 113 4.36 -1.92 12.56
N SER A 114 5.46 -1.23 12.25
CA SER A 114 5.72 0.13 12.71
C SER A 114 4.65 1.13 12.25
N PHE A 115 4.06 0.92 11.06
CA PHE A 115 2.95 1.74 10.56
C PHE A 115 1.73 1.74 11.48
N TYR A 116 1.44 0.60 12.15
CA TYR A 116 0.27 0.44 13.02
C TYR A 116 0.58 0.69 14.48
N ARG A 117 1.78 0.30 14.94
CA ARG A 117 2.12 0.21 16.37
C ARG A 117 2.98 1.36 16.88
N ALA A 118 3.65 2.11 16.01
CA ALA A 118 4.43 3.24 16.45
C ALA A 118 3.56 4.30 17.13
N THR A 119 4.08 4.84 18.22
CA THR A 119 3.44 5.91 19.00
C THR A 119 4.47 6.96 19.35
N GLY A 120 4.04 8.18 19.74
CA GLY A 120 4.97 9.23 20.15
C GLY A 120 5.89 8.87 21.34
N ARG A 121 5.58 7.79 22.09
CA ARG A 121 6.43 7.26 23.18
C ARG A 121 7.34 6.11 22.72
N HIS A 122 7.00 5.46 21.63
CA HIS A 122 7.72 4.33 21.08
C HIS A 122 7.60 4.40 19.56
N ASP A 123 8.55 5.09 18.94
CA ASP A 123 8.54 5.42 17.51
C ASP A 123 8.87 4.23 16.60
N MET A 124 9.41 3.13 17.13
CA MET A 124 9.85 1.95 16.39
C MET A 124 10.83 2.29 15.24
N GLY A 125 11.62 3.36 15.39
CA GLY A 125 12.57 3.83 14.39
C GLY A 125 11.97 4.70 13.29
N LEU A 126 10.67 5.02 13.36
CA LEU A 126 10.05 5.92 12.40
C LEU A 126 10.49 7.37 12.62
N THR A 127 10.71 8.05 11.51
CA THR A 127 10.82 9.52 11.47
C THR A 127 9.51 10.17 11.02
N ARG A 128 8.77 9.47 10.14
CA ARG A 128 7.47 9.92 9.65
C ARG A 128 6.58 8.73 9.30
N ARG A 129 5.30 8.86 9.62
CA ARG A 129 4.22 8.02 9.13
C ARG A 129 3.25 8.89 8.33
N ARG A 130 2.96 8.47 7.11
CA ARG A 130 2.06 9.16 6.19
C ARG A 130 0.86 8.29 5.89
N HIS A 131 -0.34 8.84 6.07
CA HIS A 131 -1.59 8.20 5.72
C HIS A 131 -2.13 8.77 4.41
N PHE A 132 -2.59 7.91 3.52
CA PHE A 132 -3.23 8.27 2.28
C PHE A 132 -4.73 8.05 2.34
N ALA A 133 -5.50 9.11 2.13
CA ALA A 133 -6.90 8.99 1.79
C ALA A 133 -7.00 8.86 0.27
N SER A 134 -7.45 7.70 -0.23
CA SER A 134 -7.52 7.43 -1.68
C SER A 134 -8.82 6.72 -2.03
N ARG A 135 -9.24 6.86 -3.28
CA ARG A 135 -10.33 6.09 -3.88
C ARG A 135 -9.82 5.44 -5.15
N GLY A 136 -9.56 4.12 -5.09
CA GLY A 136 -8.81 3.45 -6.14
C GLY A 136 -7.45 4.12 -6.37
N LYS A 137 -7.16 4.51 -7.60
CA LYS A 137 -5.93 5.20 -8.00
C LYS A 137 -5.86 6.68 -7.57
N LYS A 138 -7.00 7.29 -7.23
CA LYS A 138 -7.07 8.73 -6.99
C LYS A 138 -6.77 9.03 -5.53
N LEU A 139 -5.69 9.79 -5.30
CA LEU A 139 -5.38 10.36 -4.01
C LEU A 139 -6.36 11.51 -3.70
N LEU A 140 -6.89 11.55 -2.49
CA LEU A 140 -7.84 12.56 -2.03
C LEU A 140 -7.23 13.45 -0.96
N GLY A 141 -6.30 12.90 -0.14
CA GLY A 141 -5.65 13.62 0.93
C GLY A 141 -4.44 12.88 1.48
N ILE A 142 -3.59 13.64 2.17
CA ILE A 142 -2.38 13.15 2.84
C ILE A 142 -2.40 13.69 4.26
N GLU A 143 -2.05 12.84 5.22
CA GLU A 143 -1.82 13.20 6.61
C GLU A 143 -0.47 12.67 7.06
N ASP A 144 0.39 13.55 7.58
CA ASP A 144 1.70 13.22 8.10
C ASP A 144 1.71 13.24 9.62
N GLU A 145 2.32 12.23 10.22
CA GLU A 145 2.67 12.16 11.63
C GLU A 145 4.18 11.98 11.74
N PHE A 146 4.84 12.84 12.51
CA PHE A 146 6.28 12.82 12.70
C PHE A 146 6.65 12.27 14.06
N PHE A 147 7.80 11.61 14.15
CA PHE A 147 8.35 10.96 15.31
C PHE A 147 9.76 11.52 15.60
N GLY A 148 10.17 11.50 16.88
CA GLY A 148 11.50 11.94 17.30
C GLY A 148 11.54 13.36 17.86
N ASP A 149 12.72 13.77 18.33
CA ASP A 149 12.95 15.06 19.01
C ASP A 149 12.99 16.27 18.06
N ASP A 150 13.02 16.03 16.74
CA ASP A 150 13.06 17.07 15.70
C ASP A 150 11.72 17.80 15.49
N ILE A 151 10.73 17.55 16.37
CA ILE A 151 9.38 18.15 16.29
C ILE A 151 9.35 19.65 16.65
N ILE A 152 10.51 20.28 16.89
CA ILE A 152 10.59 21.69 17.29
C ILE A 152 10.93 22.59 16.10
N ASP A 153 10.14 22.54 15.02
CA ASP A 153 10.05 23.68 14.11
C ASP A 153 8.59 24.09 13.94
N ASP A 154 8.22 25.09 14.71
CA ASP A 154 6.88 25.69 14.76
C ASP A 154 6.49 26.37 13.42
N SER A 155 7.41 26.44 12.47
CA SER A 155 7.23 27.09 11.16
C SER A 155 6.75 26.16 10.05
N ALA A 156 6.87 24.84 10.21
CA ALA A 156 6.46 23.84 9.20
C ALA A 156 5.01 23.37 9.34
N THR A 157 4.22 23.89 10.28
CA THR A 157 3.06 23.23 10.85
C THR A 157 1.69 23.87 10.70
N PRO A 158 1.19 24.12 9.49
CA PRO A 158 -0.27 24.16 9.31
C PRO A 158 -0.90 22.79 9.11
N TYR A 159 -0.10 21.73 8.91
CA TYR A 159 -0.62 20.38 8.62
C TYR A 159 -0.73 19.48 9.84
N PHE A 160 -0.24 19.96 10.99
CA PHE A 160 -0.07 19.18 12.22
C PHE A 160 -1.25 19.17 13.19
N LYS A 161 -2.23 20.01 13.00
CA LYS A 161 -3.42 20.06 13.88
C LYS A 161 -4.57 19.38 13.19
N GLY A 162 -4.50 18.03 13.14
CA GLY A 162 -5.74 17.66 12.75
C GLY A 162 -6.18 16.26 12.48
N ARG A 163 -6.33 15.45 13.49
CA ARG A 163 -7.45 14.50 13.51
C ARG A 163 -8.78 15.08 13.00
N MET A 164 -8.89 16.41 12.93
CA MET A 164 -10.10 17.11 12.49
C MET A 164 -10.15 17.47 11.00
N THR A 165 -9.02 17.65 10.32
CA THR A 165 -9.04 18.11 8.91
C THR A 165 -9.25 16.95 7.95
N LEU A 166 -8.69 15.78 8.23
CA LEU A 166 -9.03 14.55 7.50
C LEU A 166 -10.45 14.10 7.82
N ALA A 167 -10.91 14.21 9.07
CA ALA A 167 -12.30 13.90 9.44
C ALA A 167 -13.30 14.74 8.63
N THR A 168 -13.01 16.01 8.33
CA THR A 168 -13.91 16.85 7.52
C THR A 168 -13.83 16.53 6.01
N THR A 169 -12.65 16.18 5.51
CA THR A 169 -12.50 15.71 4.10
C THR A 169 -12.98 14.27 3.96
N MET A 170 -12.83 13.45 4.99
CA MET A 170 -13.34 12.09 5.07
C MET A 170 -14.85 12.04 5.33
N ASP A 171 -15.45 13.02 5.98
CA ASP A 171 -16.92 13.13 6.09
C ASP A 171 -17.56 13.35 4.72
N GLN A 172 -16.88 14.02 3.81
CA GLN A 172 -17.30 14.11 2.40
C GLN A 172 -16.94 12.86 1.57
N ALA A 173 -15.92 12.08 1.97
CA ALA A 173 -15.56 10.79 1.38
C ALA A 173 -16.20 9.60 2.12
N ARG A 174 -16.99 9.86 3.15
CA ARG A 174 -17.57 8.92 4.13
C ARG A 174 -18.73 8.09 3.58
N THR A 175 -18.60 7.61 2.38
CA THR A 175 -19.24 6.36 2.02
C THR A 175 -18.31 5.20 2.38
N GLY A 176 -18.17 4.93 3.66
CA GLY A 176 -18.13 3.57 4.20
C GLY A 176 -16.83 2.77 4.15
N ARG A 177 -15.66 3.20 3.61
CA ARG A 177 -14.60 2.23 3.31
C ARG A 177 -13.24 2.42 3.98
N LEU A 178 -12.88 3.57 4.51
CA LEU A 178 -11.62 3.70 5.24
C LEU A 178 -11.76 3.26 6.70
N GLY A 179 -12.93 3.50 7.30
CA GLY A 179 -13.30 2.94 8.60
C GLY A 179 -13.27 1.41 8.59
N ASP A 180 -13.71 0.79 7.49
CA ASP A 180 -13.70 -0.65 7.30
C ASP A 180 -12.29 -1.23 7.15
N ILE A 181 -11.36 -0.51 6.53
CA ILE A 181 -9.97 -0.97 6.39
C ILE A 181 -9.25 -0.95 7.73
N ILE A 182 -9.37 0.15 8.48
CA ILE A 182 -8.76 0.28 9.81
C ILE A 182 -9.43 -0.69 10.79
N ALA A 183 -10.75 -0.84 10.74
CA ALA A 183 -11.49 -1.77 11.58
C ALA A 183 -11.19 -3.24 11.23
N THR A 184 -11.04 -3.58 9.95
CA THR A 184 -10.67 -4.94 9.51
C THR A 184 -9.25 -5.29 9.95
N ILE A 185 -8.32 -4.35 9.83
CA ILE A 185 -6.93 -4.54 10.26
C ILE A 185 -6.83 -4.66 11.78
N GLN A 186 -7.60 -3.87 12.54
CA GLN A 186 -7.62 -3.94 14.00
C GLN A 186 -8.35 -5.19 14.52
N GLY A 187 -9.37 -5.67 13.82
CA GLY A 187 -10.13 -6.87 14.19
C GLY A 187 -9.43 -8.18 13.85
N GLU A 188 -8.44 -8.20 12.97
CA GLU A 188 -7.64 -9.39 12.65
C GLU A 188 -6.35 -9.50 13.50
N GLN A 189 -6.06 -8.50 14.35
CA GLN A 189 -4.90 -8.50 15.25
C GLN A 189 -5.23 -8.84 16.72
N ASP A 190 -6.50 -9.05 17.07
CA ASP A 190 -6.96 -9.61 18.34
C ASP A 190 -7.19 -11.14 18.20
#